data_2554607e4db34667a4ff905bab492e50
#
_entry.id   2554607e4db34667a4ff905bab492e50
#
_cell.length_a   1.000
_cell.length_b   1.000
_cell.length_c   1.000
_cell.angle_alpha   90.00
_cell.angle_beta   90.00
_cell.angle_gamma   90.00
#
_symmetry.space_group_name_H-M   'P 1'
#
loop_
_entity.id
_entity.type
_entity.pdbx_description
1 polymer ?
#
loop_
_entity_poly.entity_id
_entity_poly.type
_entity_poly.pdbx_seq_one_letter_code
_entity_poly.pdbx_strand_id
1 'polypeptide(L)'
;MNLISVAECATKWGVAERTVRNYCAHDRIPGAVLKGKTWWIPEDAERPERINKRQTLPKRLLERLQAERKMQLRGGIYHKLQVDMTYNSNHIEGSRLTHDQTRYIFETNTIGLEGESVNVDDVVETANHFRCIDLIIENASKPLTEAFIKELHRTLKSGTSDSRQPWFVVGGYKKVPNEVGGQVTTLPSQVPAAMARLLKGYNRNPEPDLDELLDFHVCFERIHPFQDGNGRVGRLILFKECLRFGIVPFIIDDRHKLFYYRGLKEWGRMPGYLRDTCLLMQDDFKAVLDYFGIEYEA
;
A
#
# COMPACT_ATOMS: atom_id res chain seq x y z
N MET A 1 21.74 6.44 -50.34
CA MET A 1 21.65 7.21 -49.07
C MET A 1 23.08 7.43 -48.60
N ASN A 2 23.49 8.68 -48.43
CA ASN A 2 24.76 8.97 -47.80
C ASN A 2 24.68 8.69 -46.32
N LEU A 3 25.71 8.03 -45.80
CA LEU A 3 25.80 7.70 -44.37
C LEU A 3 26.94 8.51 -43.76
N ILE A 4 26.69 9.12 -42.63
CA ILE A 4 27.70 9.89 -41.86
C ILE A 4 28.07 9.13 -40.57
N SER A 5 29.22 9.42 -40.02
CA SER A 5 29.71 8.87 -38.77
C SER A 5 28.99 9.44 -37.55
N VAL A 6 29.12 8.77 -36.41
CA VAL A 6 28.60 9.27 -35.11
C VAL A 6 29.16 10.64 -34.78
N ALA A 7 30.45 10.90 -35.07
CA ALA A 7 31.10 12.16 -34.77
C ALA A 7 30.53 13.31 -35.64
N GLU A 8 30.35 13.08 -36.93
CA GLU A 8 29.76 14.06 -37.85
C GLU A 8 28.29 14.34 -37.49
N CYS A 9 27.53 13.32 -37.16
CA CYS A 9 26.15 13.45 -36.70
C CYS A 9 26.06 14.22 -35.36
N ALA A 10 26.97 13.95 -34.44
CA ALA A 10 27.04 14.63 -33.14
C ALA A 10 27.33 16.13 -33.32
N THR A 11 28.27 16.48 -34.24
CA THR A 11 28.57 17.86 -34.60
C THR A 11 27.37 18.53 -35.26
N LYS A 12 26.71 17.87 -36.22
CA LYS A 12 25.52 18.39 -36.93
C LYS A 12 24.37 18.69 -35.94
N TRP A 13 24.16 17.85 -34.96
CA TRP A 13 23.07 18.00 -33.97
C TRP A 13 23.44 18.79 -32.72
N GLY A 14 24.69 19.18 -32.54
CA GLY A 14 25.17 19.90 -31.35
C GLY A 14 25.03 19.07 -30.06
N VAL A 15 25.37 17.78 -30.13
CA VAL A 15 25.26 16.84 -28.99
C VAL A 15 26.54 16.03 -28.82
N ALA A 16 26.74 15.43 -27.65
CA ALA A 16 27.86 14.50 -27.46
C ALA A 16 27.64 13.20 -28.27
N GLU A 17 28.74 12.62 -28.79
CA GLU A 17 28.73 11.35 -29.51
C GLU A 17 28.04 10.22 -28.76
N ARG A 18 28.19 10.18 -27.42
CA ARG A 18 27.48 9.21 -26.54
C ARG A 18 25.97 9.33 -26.71
N THR A 19 25.43 10.52 -26.91
CA THR A 19 23.99 10.73 -27.14
C THR A 19 23.54 10.12 -28.45
N VAL A 20 24.33 10.31 -29.54
CA VAL A 20 24.02 9.70 -30.83
C VAL A 20 24.08 8.18 -30.77
N ARG A 21 25.14 7.60 -30.16
CA ARG A 21 25.24 6.15 -29.97
C ARG A 21 24.05 5.60 -29.18
N ASN A 22 23.58 6.33 -28.17
CA ASN A 22 22.42 5.95 -27.37
C ASN A 22 21.14 5.98 -28.20
N TYR A 23 20.95 6.94 -29.07
CA TYR A 23 19.81 6.96 -29.99
C TYR A 23 19.84 5.80 -30.98
N CYS A 24 21.02 5.47 -31.54
CA CYS A 24 21.18 4.31 -32.42
C CYS A 24 20.88 2.97 -31.68
N ALA A 25 21.42 2.79 -30.48
CA ALA A 25 21.26 1.59 -29.68
C ALA A 25 19.80 1.31 -29.24
N HIS A 26 18.95 2.34 -29.29
CA HIS A 26 17.52 2.24 -28.97
C HIS A 26 16.62 2.43 -30.17
N ASP A 27 17.13 2.17 -31.39
CA ASP A 27 16.40 2.25 -32.67
C ASP A 27 15.64 3.57 -32.90
N ARG A 28 16.18 4.68 -32.37
CA ARG A 28 15.55 6.00 -32.43
C ARG A 28 15.94 6.82 -33.65
N ILE A 29 16.86 6.32 -34.45
CA ILE A 29 17.29 6.93 -35.71
C ILE A 29 16.95 5.94 -36.83
N PRO A 30 15.85 6.17 -37.56
CA PRO A 30 15.49 5.29 -38.69
C PRO A 30 16.63 5.21 -39.70
N GLY A 31 16.96 4.01 -40.13
CA GLY A 31 18.02 3.79 -41.12
C GLY A 31 19.46 3.82 -40.58
N ALA A 32 19.66 3.99 -39.27
CA ALA A 32 20.98 3.81 -38.67
C ALA A 32 21.41 2.35 -38.73
N VAL A 33 22.65 2.06 -39.13
CA VAL A 33 23.21 0.72 -39.25
C VAL A 33 24.51 0.57 -38.48
N LEU A 34 24.65 -0.56 -37.80
CA LEU A 34 25.89 -0.93 -37.10
C LEU A 34 26.80 -1.70 -38.08
N LYS A 35 27.94 -1.16 -38.46
CA LYS A 35 28.95 -1.85 -39.26
C LYS A 35 30.19 -2.09 -38.41
N GLY A 36 30.44 -3.33 -38.05
CA GLY A 36 31.51 -3.67 -37.11
C GLY A 36 31.16 -3.14 -35.69
N LYS A 37 31.98 -2.21 -35.18
CA LYS A 37 31.79 -1.53 -33.89
C LYS A 37 31.33 -0.08 -34.01
N THR A 38 31.01 0.37 -35.25
CA THR A 38 30.70 1.76 -35.55
C THR A 38 29.29 1.89 -36.11
N TRP A 39 28.52 2.84 -35.57
CA TRP A 39 27.22 3.25 -36.10
C TRP A 39 27.40 4.20 -37.27
N TRP A 40 26.58 3.98 -38.30
CA TRP A 40 26.47 4.85 -39.47
C TRP A 40 25.04 5.33 -39.58
N ILE A 41 24.86 6.63 -39.74
CA ILE A 41 23.58 7.34 -39.67
C ILE A 41 23.27 7.94 -41.03
N PRO A 42 22.01 7.87 -41.54
CA PRO A 42 21.63 8.61 -42.73
C PRO A 42 21.93 10.10 -42.56
N GLU A 43 22.53 10.72 -43.59
CA GLU A 43 22.90 12.13 -43.57
C GLU A 43 21.69 13.06 -43.39
N ASP A 44 20.53 12.64 -43.92
CA ASP A 44 19.24 13.32 -43.82
C ASP A 44 18.46 13.01 -42.55
N ALA A 45 19.00 12.16 -41.65
CA ALA A 45 18.34 11.86 -40.38
C ALA A 45 18.13 13.12 -39.55
N GLU A 46 16.92 13.24 -39.03
CA GLU A 46 16.59 14.28 -38.05
C GLU A 46 16.95 13.86 -36.61
N ARG A 47 17.34 14.86 -35.84
CA ARG A 47 17.62 14.61 -34.42
C ARG A 47 16.37 14.15 -33.71
N PRO A 48 16.39 12.95 -33.10
CA PRO A 48 15.25 12.50 -32.28
C PRO A 48 14.92 13.50 -31.17
N GLU A 49 13.65 13.83 -31.02
CA GLU A 49 13.23 14.69 -29.92
C GLU A 49 13.76 14.16 -28.59
N ARG A 50 14.25 15.05 -27.73
CA ARG A 50 14.53 14.63 -26.36
C ARG A 50 13.23 14.11 -25.77
N ILE A 51 13.18 12.80 -25.52
CA ILE A 51 12.16 12.27 -24.63
C ILE A 51 12.54 12.81 -23.24
N ASN A 52 12.12 14.02 -22.93
CA ASN A 52 12.01 14.49 -21.57
C ASN A 52 10.84 13.70 -20.93
N LYS A 53 11.03 12.40 -20.78
CA LYS A 53 10.26 11.64 -19.83
C LYS A 53 10.79 11.91 -18.42
N ARG A 54 10.77 13.15 -17.98
CA ARG A 54 10.26 13.39 -16.64
C ARG A 54 8.76 13.08 -16.78
N GLN A 55 8.38 11.82 -16.60
CA GLN A 55 7.00 11.51 -16.22
C GLN A 55 6.78 12.35 -14.96
N THR A 56 6.06 13.46 -15.10
CA THR A 56 5.58 14.20 -13.94
C THR A 56 4.69 13.21 -13.20
N LEU A 57 5.13 12.80 -12.03
CA LEU A 57 4.36 11.87 -11.21
C LEU A 57 3.01 12.53 -10.89
N PRO A 58 1.92 11.75 -10.85
CA PRO A 58 0.61 12.28 -10.50
C PRO A 58 0.64 13.00 -9.16
N LYS A 59 -0.18 14.03 -9.01
CA LYS A 59 -0.28 14.81 -7.78
C LYS A 59 -1.34 14.29 -6.82
N ARG A 60 -2.33 13.55 -7.30
CA ARG A 60 -3.33 12.89 -6.45
C ARG A 60 -2.76 11.62 -5.84
N LEU A 61 -3.03 11.39 -4.56
CA LEU A 61 -2.41 10.30 -3.79
C LEU A 61 -2.62 8.92 -4.42
N LEU A 62 -3.85 8.53 -4.74
CA LEU A 62 -4.13 7.19 -5.30
C LEU A 62 -3.41 6.97 -6.63
N GLU A 63 -3.49 7.94 -7.54
CA GLU A 63 -2.82 7.86 -8.84
C GLU A 63 -1.29 7.80 -8.66
N ARG A 64 -0.76 8.54 -7.68
CA ARG A 64 0.67 8.54 -7.32
C ARG A 64 1.11 7.17 -6.82
N LEU A 65 0.39 6.57 -5.88
CA LEU A 65 0.68 5.25 -5.36
C LEU A 65 0.66 4.19 -6.46
N GLN A 66 -0.33 4.22 -7.36
CA GLN A 66 -0.44 3.32 -8.50
C GLN A 66 0.72 3.49 -9.50
N ALA A 67 1.10 4.73 -9.79
CA ALA A 67 2.20 5.02 -10.71
C ALA A 67 3.56 4.57 -10.13
N GLU A 68 3.84 4.88 -8.86
CA GLU A 68 5.09 4.50 -8.19
C GLU A 68 5.20 2.98 -8.03
N ARG A 69 4.11 2.30 -7.67
CA ARG A 69 4.05 0.84 -7.62
C ARG A 69 4.36 0.21 -8.99
N LYS A 70 3.73 0.68 -10.06
CA LYS A 70 3.97 0.19 -11.42
C LYS A 70 5.42 0.40 -11.88
N MET A 71 6.05 1.50 -11.46
CA MET A 71 7.44 1.82 -11.78
C MET A 71 8.44 1.15 -10.82
N GLN A 72 7.98 0.51 -9.75
CA GLN A 72 8.82 0.00 -8.66
C GLN A 72 9.77 1.08 -8.12
N LEU A 73 9.25 2.30 -7.96
CA LEU A 73 10.04 3.45 -7.55
C LEU A 73 10.49 3.31 -6.09
N ARG A 74 11.81 3.34 -5.88
CA ARG A 74 12.38 3.34 -4.53
C ARG A 74 12.39 4.75 -3.95
N GLY A 75 12.12 4.86 -2.64
CA GLY A 75 12.16 6.16 -1.93
C GLY A 75 10.99 7.09 -2.23
N GLY A 76 9.95 6.64 -2.95
CA GLY A 76 8.69 7.37 -3.13
C GLY A 76 7.70 7.15 -1.99
N ILE A 77 6.52 7.77 -2.09
CA ILE A 77 5.46 7.63 -1.07
C ILE A 77 4.92 6.19 -1.00
N TYR A 78 4.83 5.48 -2.12
CA TYR A 78 4.45 4.07 -2.12
C TYR A 78 5.41 3.22 -1.29
N HIS A 79 6.73 3.40 -1.46
CA HIS A 79 7.75 2.71 -0.68
C HIS A 79 7.63 3.03 0.81
N LYS A 80 7.49 4.32 1.15
CA LYS A 80 7.30 4.74 2.54
C LYS A 80 6.03 4.16 3.14
N LEU A 81 4.90 4.18 2.42
CA LEU A 81 3.64 3.60 2.85
C LEU A 81 3.76 2.09 3.14
N GLN A 82 4.40 1.34 2.25
CA GLN A 82 4.63 -0.09 2.43
C GLN A 82 5.35 -0.38 3.74
N VAL A 83 6.42 0.32 4.03
CA VAL A 83 7.23 0.09 5.24
C VAL A 83 6.49 0.56 6.50
N ASP A 84 6.02 1.81 6.52
CA ASP A 84 5.46 2.42 7.73
C ASP A 84 4.12 1.79 8.13
N MET A 85 3.23 1.55 7.17
CA MET A 85 1.94 0.95 7.46
C MET A 85 2.10 -0.51 7.92
N THR A 86 3.00 -1.26 7.29
CA THR A 86 3.25 -2.65 7.67
C THR A 86 3.87 -2.74 9.05
N TYR A 87 4.93 -1.94 9.32
CA TYR A 87 5.56 -1.91 10.62
C TYR A 87 4.56 -1.59 11.72
N ASN A 88 3.88 -0.44 11.64
CA ASN A 88 2.98 0.01 12.69
C ASN A 88 1.81 -0.93 12.88
N SER A 89 1.17 -1.39 11.80
CA SER A 89 0.00 -2.26 11.89
C SER A 89 0.33 -3.63 12.49
N ASN A 90 1.49 -4.21 12.18
CA ASN A 90 1.93 -5.46 12.78
C ASN A 90 2.42 -5.27 14.24
N HIS A 91 3.10 -4.15 14.53
CA HIS A 91 3.61 -3.86 15.88
C HIS A 91 2.46 -3.64 16.88
N ILE A 92 1.36 -3.02 16.46
CA ILE A 92 0.12 -2.91 17.23
C ILE A 92 -0.39 -4.31 17.64
N GLU A 93 -0.27 -5.31 16.79
CA GLU A 93 -0.71 -6.69 17.04
C GLU A 93 0.35 -7.56 17.75
N GLY A 94 1.50 -6.98 18.09
CA GLY A 94 2.53 -7.64 18.92
C GLY A 94 3.71 -8.20 18.15
N SER A 95 3.84 -7.96 16.85
CA SER A 95 5.07 -8.27 16.11
C SER A 95 6.27 -7.59 16.73
N ARG A 96 7.39 -8.31 16.80
CA ARG A 96 8.66 -7.81 17.37
C ARG A 96 9.65 -7.36 16.30
N LEU A 97 9.29 -7.41 15.04
CA LEU A 97 10.15 -6.90 13.97
C LEU A 97 10.37 -5.40 14.13
N THR A 98 11.61 -4.96 14.01
CA THR A 98 11.95 -3.53 14.00
C THR A 98 11.52 -2.88 12.68
N HIS A 99 11.45 -1.55 12.66
CA HIS A 99 11.18 -0.80 11.44
C HIS A 99 12.22 -1.10 10.34
N ASP A 100 13.50 -1.20 10.71
CA ASP A 100 14.56 -1.55 9.77
C ASP A 100 14.44 -2.98 9.24
N GLN A 101 14.08 -3.95 10.09
CA GLN A 101 13.83 -5.33 9.64
C GLN A 101 12.64 -5.38 8.66
N THR A 102 11.55 -4.65 8.97
CA THR A 102 10.40 -4.52 8.06
C THR A 102 10.83 -3.93 6.71
N ARG A 103 11.66 -2.88 6.73
CA ARG A 103 12.21 -2.26 5.53
C ARG A 103 13.11 -3.23 4.74
N TYR A 104 14.00 -3.97 5.39
CA TYR A 104 14.85 -4.96 4.72
C TYR A 104 14.03 -6.08 4.05
N ILE A 105 12.98 -6.56 4.71
CA ILE A 105 12.08 -7.57 4.10
C ILE A 105 11.46 -6.99 2.83
N PHE A 106 11.00 -5.73 2.84
CA PHE A 106 10.40 -5.08 1.68
C PHE A 106 11.40 -4.85 0.54
N GLU A 107 12.56 -4.27 0.87
CA GLU A 107 13.53 -3.83 -0.14
C GLU A 107 14.36 -4.96 -0.74
N THR A 108 14.67 -5.99 0.05
CA THR A 108 15.69 -7.00 -0.30
C THR A 108 15.20 -8.43 -0.18
N ASN A 109 13.99 -8.64 0.37
CA ASN A 109 13.46 -9.96 0.72
C ASN A 109 14.41 -10.75 1.66
N THR A 110 15.12 -10.04 2.53
CA THR A 110 16.03 -10.59 3.54
C THR A 110 15.69 -10.04 4.92
N ILE A 111 16.17 -10.72 5.96
CA ILE A 111 16.07 -10.25 7.33
C ILE A 111 17.46 -10.32 7.99
N GLY A 112 17.86 -9.20 8.60
CA GLY A 112 19.07 -9.16 9.42
C GLY A 112 18.77 -9.68 10.83
N LEU A 113 19.49 -10.69 11.30
CA LEU A 113 19.42 -11.20 12.66
C LEU A 113 20.71 -10.84 13.39
N GLU A 114 20.62 -9.93 14.34
CA GLU A 114 21.74 -9.56 15.21
C GLU A 114 21.59 -10.27 16.57
N GLY A 115 21.73 -11.61 16.57
CA GLY A 115 21.77 -12.42 17.78
C GLY A 115 20.42 -12.69 18.48
N GLU A 116 19.30 -12.20 17.95
CA GLU A 116 17.95 -12.45 18.47
C GLU A 116 17.18 -13.43 17.59
N SER A 117 16.32 -14.25 18.22
CA SER A 117 15.38 -15.09 17.49
C SER A 117 14.19 -14.26 17.01
N VAL A 118 13.82 -14.43 15.75
CA VAL A 118 12.66 -13.80 15.14
C VAL A 118 11.55 -14.82 14.96
N ASN A 119 10.33 -14.45 15.29
CA ASN A 119 9.17 -15.29 15.02
C ASN A 119 8.94 -15.39 13.50
N VAL A 120 8.89 -16.61 12.98
CA VAL A 120 8.71 -16.86 11.55
C VAL A 120 7.35 -16.30 11.07
N ASP A 121 6.31 -16.40 11.89
CA ASP A 121 4.99 -15.87 11.53
C ASP A 121 5.02 -14.35 11.40
N ASP A 122 5.80 -13.62 12.22
CA ASP A 122 5.97 -12.18 12.07
C ASP A 122 6.56 -11.83 10.69
N VAL A 123 7.53 -12.63 10.21
CA VAL A 123 8.13 -12.43 8.88
C VAL A 123 7.13 -12.71 7.77
N VAL A 124 6.41 -13.83 7.87
CA VAL A 124 5.39 -14.23 6.88
C VAL A 124 4.27 -13.20 6.82
N GLU A 125 3.73 -12.78 7.96
CA GLU A 125 2.67 -11.79 8.03
C GLU A 125 3.11 -10.41 7.54
N THR A 126 4.37 -10.03 7.79
CA THR A 126 4.96 -8.81 7.25
C THR A 126 5.02 -8.84 5.73
N ALA A 127 5.54 -9.92 5.15
CA ALA A 127 5.57 -10.08 3.69
C ALA A 127 4.16 -10.13 3.07
N ASN A 128 3.20 -10.75 3.76
CA ASN A 128 1.81 -10.79 3.35
C ASN A 128 1.11 -9.43 3.47
N HIS A 129 1.45 -8.63 4.49
CA HIS A 129 0.87 -7.30 4.67
C HIS A 129 1.25 -6.35 3.54
N PHE A 130 2.46 -6.42 3.01
CA PHE A 130 2.84 -5.68 1.79
C PHE A 130 1.92 -6.03 0.61
N ARG A 131 1.60 -7.31 0.42
CA ARG A 131 0.65 -7.75 -0.63
C ARG A 131 -0.77 -7.24 -0.37
N CYS A 132 -1.18 -7.15 0.91
CA CYS A 132 -2.47 -6.56 1.26
C CYS A 132 -2.52 -5.06 0.93
N ILE A 133 -1.44 -4.30 1.15
CA ILE A 133 -1.35 -2.89 0.74
C ILE A 133 -1.46 -2.77 -0.79
N ASP A 134 -0.83 -3.66 -1.55
CA ASP A 134 -1.00 -3.69 -3.00
C ASP A 134 -2.46 -3.93 -3.40
N LEU A 135 -3.13 -4.90 -2.76
CA LEU A 135 -4.55 -5.19 -3.03
C LEU A 135 -5.45 -3.99 -2.73
N ILE A 136 -5.23 -3.26 -1.64
CA ILE A 136 -6.06 -2.09 -1.32
C ILE A 136 -5.83 -0.94 -2.30
N ILE A 137 -4.61 -0.70 -2.78
CA ILE A 137 -4.30 0.31 -3.80
C ILE A 137 -4.93 -0.06 -5.15
N GLU A 138 -4.85 -1.32 -5.58
CA GLU A 138 -5.44 -1.80 -6.84
C GLU A 138 -6.97 -1.75 -6.84
N ASN A 139 -7.58 -1.97 -5.69
CA ASN A 139 -9.03 -2.03 -5.53
C ASN A 139 -9.61 -0.78 -4.85
N ALA A 140 -8.82 0.28 -4.69
CA ALA A 140 -9.23 1.47 -3.95
C ALA A 140 -10.55 2.05 -4.44
N SER A 141 -10.75 2.17 -5.75
CA SER A 141 -11.97 2.75 -6.36
C SER A 141 -13.19 1.82 -6.32
N LYS A 142 -13.02 0.53 -5.99
CA LYS A 142 -14.13 -0.43 -6.01
C LYS A 142 -14.90 -0.41 -4.71
N PRO A 143 -16.23 -0.68 -4.75
CA PRO A 143 -17.03 -0.86 -3.54
C PRO A 143 -16.47 -1.93 -2.63
N LEU A 144 -16.61 -1.73 -1.32
CA LEU A 144 -16.22 -2.71 -0.32
C LEU A 144 -17.19 -3.90 -0.35
N THR A 145 -16.66 -5.10 -0.47
CA THR A 145 -17.43 -6.35 -0.52
C THR A 145 -16.92 -7.37 0.50
N GLU A 146 -17.81 -8.27 0.89
CA GLU A 146 -17.42 -9.40 1.77
C GLU A 146 -16.31 -10.26 1.15
N ALA A 147 -16.36 -10.48 -0.16
CA ALA A 147 -15.35 -11.24 -0.88
C ALA A 147 -13.96 -10.58 -0.78
N PHE A 148 -13.89 -9.25 -0.92
CA PHE A 148 -12.65 -8.51 -0.81
C PHE A 148 -12.10 -8.52 0.63
N ILE A 149 -12.95 -8.36 1.63
CA ILE A 149 -12.55 -8.47 3.06
C ILE A 149 -11.95 -9.85 3.35
N LYS A 150 -12.58 -10.91 2.86
CA LYS A 150 -12.08 -12.28 2.99
C LYS A 150 -10.78 -12.51 2.20
N GLU A 151 -10.61 -11.85 1.07
CA GLU A 151 -9.37 -11.89 0.29
C GLU A 151 -8.20 -11.23 1.04
N LEU A 152 -8.41 -10.07 1.65
CA LEU A 152 -7.40 -9.43 2.50
C LEU A 152 -6.97 -10.36 3.65
N HIS A 153 -7.92 -10.94 4.36
CA HIS A 153 -7.61 -11.90 5.42
C HIS A 153 -6.88 -13.14 4.89
N ARG A 154 -7.30 -13.68 3.74
CA ARG A 154 -6.64 -14.82 3.10
C ARG A 154 -5.19 -14.48 2.77
N THR A 155 -4.95 -13.34 2.18
CA THR A 155 -3.60 -12.89 1.82
C THR A 155 -2.75 -12.70 3.07
N LEU A 156 -3.29 -12.04 4.10
CA LEU A 156 -2.57 -11.74 5.33
C LEU A 156 -2.12 -13.01 6.08
N LYS A 157 -3.03 -13.99 6.23
CA LYS A 157 -2.79 -15.17 7.07
C LYS A 157 -2.30 -16.40 6.32
N SER A 158 -2.09 -16.32 5.01
CA SER A 158 -1.55 -17.43 4.23
C SER A 158 -0.12 -17.78 4.66
N GLY A 159 0.12 -19.10 4.89
CA GLY A 159 1.45 -19.62 5.19
C GLY A 159 1.90 -19.46 6.65
N THR A 160 1.09 -18.88 7.52
CA THR A 160 1.36 -18.78 8.95
C THR A 160 1.17 -20.15 9.66
N SER A 161 1.70 -20.29 10.86
CA SER A 161 1.48 -21.50 11.69
C SER A 161 0.00 -21.74 11.96
N ASP A 162 -0.76 -20.68 12.23
CA ASP A 162 -2.22 -20.74 12.43
C ASP A 162 -2.95 -21.29 11.21
N SER A 163 -2.50 -20.96 9.99
CA SER A 163 -3.14 -21.43 8.75
C SER A 163 -3.17 -22.95 8.60
N ARG A 164 -2.36 -23.66 9.36
CA ARG A 164 -2.29 -25.14 9.39
C ARG A 164 -3.24 -25.77 10.43
N GLN A 165 -3.89 -24.94 11.26
CA GLN A 165 -4.79 -25.44 12.29
C GLN A 165 -6.17 -25.78 11.71
N PRO A 166 -6.78 -26.92 12.06
CA PRO A 166 -8.06 -27.36 11.48
C PRO A 166 -9.23 -26.42 11.79
N TRP A 167 -9.13 -25.66 12.87
CA TRP A 167 -10.16 -24.72 13.32
C TRP A 167 -9.96 -23.31 12.76
N PHE A 168 -8.79 -23.00 12.18
CA PHE A 168 -8.47 -21.69 11.60
C PHE A 168 -8.84 -21.67 10.11
N VAL A 169 -9.73 -20.77 9.70
CA VAL A 169 -10.17 -20.67 8.30
C VAL A 169 -9.55 -19.46 7.64
N VAL A 170 -8.49 -19.69 6.86
CA VAL A 170 -7.82 -18.64 6.08
C VAL A 170 -8.79 -18.08 5.03
N GLY A 171 -9.11 -16.78 5.13
CA GLY A 171 -10.09 -16.13 4.26
C GLY A 171 -11.55 -16.50 4.54
N GLY A 172 -11.82 -17.11 5.69
CA GLY A 172 -13.17 -17.43 6.14
C GLY A 172 -13.44 -16.91 7.54
N TYR A 173 -14.71 -16.84 7.91
CA TYR A 173 -15.11 -16.39 9.25
C TYR A 173 -14.70 -17.38 10.32
N LYS A 174 -14.52 -16.89 11.54
CA LYS A 174 -14.15 -17.68 12.72
C LYS A 174 -15.14 -18.81 13.00
N LYS A 175 -14.62 -19.92 13.50
CA LYS A 175 -15.41 -21.09 13.93
C LYS A 175 -15.47 -21.21 15.45
N VAL A 176 -14.53 -20.60 16.15
CA VAL A 176 -14.41 -20.64 17.60
C VAL A 176 -14.72 -19.25 18.16
N PRO A 177 -15.50 -19.11 19.24
CA PRO A 177 -15.68 -17.83 19.92
C PRO A 177 -14.34 -17.25 20.36
N ASN A 178 -14.22 -15.93 20.28
CA ASN A 178 -13.04 -15.19 20.74
C ASN A 178 -13.47 -13.94 21.53
N GLU A 179 -12.53 -13.40 22.28
CA GLU A 179 -12.69 -12.20 23.09
C GLU A 179 -11.61 -11.19 22.72
N VAL A 180 -11.93 -9.90 22.83
CA VAL A 180 -10.99 -8.80 22.63
C VAL A 180 -11.09 -7.84 23.80
N GLY A 181 -9.97 -7.58 24.48
CA GLY A 181 -9.95 -6.68 25.63
C GLY A 181 -10.91 -7.09 26.77
N GLY A 182 -11.16 -8.40 26.93
CA GLY A 182 -12.09 -8.94 27.94
C GLY A 182 -13.58 -8.80 27.55
N GLN A 183 -13.88 -8.47 26.30
CA GLN A 183 -15.25 -8.40 25.78
C GLN A 183 -15.50 -9.53 24.79
N VAL A 184 -16.62 -10.22 24.93
CA VAL A 184 -17.07 -11.26 24.00
C VAL A 184 -17.45 -10.59 22.68
N THR A 185 -16.89 -11.09 21.58
CA THR A 185 -17.19 -10.61 20.23
C THR A 185 -18.43 -11.33 19.66
N THR A 186 -18.87 -10.97 18.47
CA THR A 186 -20.01 -11.65 17.80
C THR A 186 -19.76 -13.15 17.71
N LEU A 187 -20.75 -13.97 18.13
CA LEU A 187 -20.66 -15.45 18.08
C LEU A 187 -20.45 -15.94 16.63
N PRO A 188 -19.66 -16.99 16.40
CA PRO A 188 -19.36 -17.50 15.05
C PRO A 188 -20.58 -17.71 14.16
N SER A 189 -21.68 -18.27 14.69
CA SER A 189 -22.90 -18.47 13.93
C SER A 189 -23.62 -17.20 13.51
N GLN A 190 -23.35 -16.08 14.17
CA GLN A 190 -23.96 -14.77 13.91
C GLN A 190 -23.11 -13.88 13.00
N VAL A 191 -21.80 -14.19 12.85
CA VAL A 191 -20.87 -13.37 12.07
C VAL A 191 -21.34 -13.12 10.62
N PRO A 192 -21.81 -14.13 9.84
CA PRO A 192 -22.23 -13.88 8.46
C PRO A 192 -23.37 -12.84 8.38
N ALA A 193 -24.38 -12.97 9.24
CA ALA A 193 -25.49 -12.03 9.25
C ALA A 193 -25.09 -10.63 9.75
N ALA A 194 -24.17 -10.54 10.71
CA ALA A 194 -23.64 -9.27 11.21
C ALA A 194 -22.84 -8.55 10.13
N MET A 195 -21.94 -9.24 9.43
CA MET A 195 -21.15 -8.66 8.34
C MET A 195 -22.03 -8.24 7.15
N ALA A 196 -23.03 -9.04 6.79
CA ALA A 196 -23.97 -8.66 5.73
C ALA A 196 -24.74 -7.38 6.07
N ARG A 197 -25.19 -7.23 7.32
CA ARG A 197 -25.85 -5.99 7.79
C ARG A 197 -24.92 -4.80 7.79
N LEU A 198 -23.69 -4.96 8.28
CA LEU A 198 -22.68 -3.90 8.30
C LEU A 198 -22.41 -3.39 6.88
N LEU A 199 -22.09 -4.28 5.95
CA LEU A 199 -21.81 -3.92 4.57
C LEU A 199 -23.02 -3.31 3.86
N LYS A 200 -24.22 -3.83 4.08
CA LYS A 200 -25.45 -3.27 3.52
C LYS A 200 -25.74 -1.85 4.05
N GLY A 201 -25.46 -1.63 5.33
CA GLY A 201 -25.59 -0.30 5.95
C GLY A 201 -24.61 0.68 5.34
N TYR A 202 -23.35 0.33 5.36
CA TYR A 202 -22.22 1.14 4.88
C TYR A 202 -22.36 1.54 3.40
N ASN A 203 -22.63 0.58 2.53
CA ASN A 203 -22.71 0.82 1.08
C ASN A 203 -23.97 1.62 0.65
N ARG A 204 -24.83 2.06 1.57
CA ARG A 204 -25.97 2.94 1.24
C ARG A 204 -25.59 4.39 1.04
N ASN A 205 -24.54 4.84 1.75
CA ASN A 205 -24.04 6.19 1.56
C ASN A 205 -23.00 6.18 0.44
N PRO A 206 -23.20 6.90 -0.68
CA PRO A 206 -22.25 6.98 -1.77
C PRO A 206 -21.04 7.90 -1.45
N GLU A 207 -21.16 8.77 -0.45
CA GLU A 207 -20.16 9.78 -0.07
C GLU A 207 -20.02 9.83 1.47
N PRO A 208 -19.51 8.77 2.10
CA PRO A 208 -19.32 8.76 3.55
C PRO A 208 -18.21 9.73 3.97
N ASP A 209 -18.41 10.37 5.11
CA ASP A 209 -17.38 11.16 5.77
C ASP A 209 -16.44 10.30 6.64
N LEU A 210 -15.47 10.95 7.31
CA LEU A 210 -14.52 10.26 8.17
C LEU A 210 -15.22 9.54 9.33
N ASP A 211 -16.25 10.12 9.92
CA ASP A 211 -16.94 9.53 11.06
C ASP A 211 -17.69 8.25 10.66
N GLU A 212 -18.27 8.21 9.46
CA GLU A 212 -18.92 7.02 8.94
C GLU A 212 -17.90 5.90 8.61
N LEU A 213 -16.69 6.27 8.14
CA LEU A 213 -15.59 5.33 7.97
C LEU A 213 -15.14 4.75 9.32
N LEU A 214 -15.03 5.61 10.33
CA LEU A 214 -14.66 5.20 11.69
C LEU A 214 -15.75 4.34 12.33
N ASP A 215 -17.04 4.65 12.13
CA ASP A 215 -18.15 3.83 12.61
C ASP A 215 -18.13 2.42 11.99
N PHE A 216 -17.92 2.35 10.66
CA PHE A 216 -17.72 1.07 10.00
C PHE A 216 -16.55 0.29 10.63
N HIS A 217 -15.42 0.95 10.82
CA HIS A 217 -14.22 0.34 11.39
C HIS A 217 -14.48 -0.21 12.80
N VAL A 218 -15.10 0.59 13.67
CA VAL A 218 -15.47 0.16 15.04
C VAL A 218 -16.45 -1.00 15.02
N CYS A 219 -17.47 -0.95 14.17
CA CYS A 219 -18.42 -2.05 14.03
C CYS A 219 -17.75 -3.33 13.53
N PHE A 220 -16.82 -3.24 12.60
CA PHE A 220 -16.01 -4.37 12.13
C PHE A 220 -15.17 -4.97 13.25
N GLU A 221 -14.46 -4.13 14.03
CA GLU A 221 -13.67 -4.58 15.17
C GLU A 221 -14.51 -5.25 16.26
N ARG A 222 -15.74 -4.77 16.52
CA ARG A 222 -16.68 -5.37 17.46
C ARG A 222 -17.26 -6.71 16.98
N ILE A 223 -17.53 -6.83 15.67
CA ILE A 223 -17.94 -8.13 15.10
C ILE A 223 -16.81 -9.14 15.22
N HIS A 224 -15.58 -8.68 14.97
CA HIS A 224 -14.37 -9.51 15.01
C HIS A 224 -14.53 -10.78 14.18
N PRO A 225 -14.74 -10.64 12.85
CA PRO A 225 -15.24 -11.72 12.00
C PRO A 225 -14.29 -12.89 11.83
N PHE A 226 -12.98 -12.67 11.99
CA PHE A 226 -11.97 -13.70 11.81
C PHE A 226 -11.44 -14.23 13.13
N GLN A 227 -10.75 -15.35 13.10
CA GLN A 227 -10.17 -15.95 14.29
C GLN A 227 -8.99 -15.12 14.81
N ASP A 228 -8.21 -14.54 13.90
CA ASP A 228 -7.12 -13.60 14.13
C ASP A 228 -6.97 -12.64 12.92
N GLY A 229 -6.16 -11.59 13.03
CA GLY A 229 -5.87 -10.64 11.94
C GLY A 229 -6.95 -9.58 11.71
N ASN A 230 -7.95 -9.46 12.57
CA ASN A 230 -9.05 -8.50 12.41
C ASN A 230 -8.56 -7.06 12.43
N GLY A 231 -7.75 -6.67 13.41
CA GLY A 231 -7.22 -5.30 13.50
C GLY A 231 -6.44 -4.87 12.25
N ARG A 232 -5.57 -5.74 11.74
CA ARG A 232 -4.81 -5.48 10.50
C ARG A 232 -5.73 -5.33 9.28
N VAL A 233 -6.67 -6.26 9.10
CA VAL A 233 -7.68 -6.17 8.02
C VAL A 233 -8.53 -4.91 8.18
N GLY A 234 -8.99 -4.59 9.38
CA GLY A 234 -9.78 -3.39 9.67
C GLY A 234 -9.04 -2.10 9.30
N ARG A 235 -7.76 -1.96 9.67
CA ARG A 235 -6.93 -0.80 9.32
C ARG A 235 -6.63 -0.71 7.82
N LEU A 236 -6.43 -1.85 7.16
CA LEU A 236 -6.29 -1.89 5.69
C LEU A 236 -7.57 -1.42 4.98
N ILE A 237 -8.75 -1.87 5.44
CA ILE A 237 -10.04 -1.43 4.90
C ILE A 237 -10.22 0.07 5.11
N LEU A 238 -9.94 0.57 6.32
CA LEU A 238 -10.07 1.99 6.64
C LEU A 238 -9.21 2.84 5.71
N PHE A 239 -7.95 2.48 5.52
CA PHE A 239 -7.04 3.16 4.59
C PHE A 239 -7.56 3.12 3.14
N LYS A 240 -8.03 1.96 2.69
CA LYS A 240 -8.62 1.77 1.35
C LYS A 240 -9.83 2.66 1.13
N GLU A 241 -10.74 2.74 2.08
CA GLU A 241 -11.94 3.56 1.95
C GLU A 241 -11.62 5.06 2.01
N CYS A 242 -10.63 5.49 2.81
CA CYS A 242 -10.10 6.87 2.71
C CYS A 242 -9.61 7.18 1.29
N LEU A 243 -8.83 6.29 0.67
CA LEU A 243 -8.39 6.48 -0.72
C LEU A 243 -9.56 6.55 -1.70
N ARG A 244 -10.63 5.74 -1.48
CA ARG A 244 -11.79 5.70 -2.34
C ARG A 244 -12.55 7.01 -2.38
N PHE A 245 -12.71 7.64 -1.23
CA PHE A 245 -13.54 8.83 -1.06
C PHE A 245 -12.74 10.14 -1.03
N GLY A 246 -11.42 10.07 -1.32
CA GLY A 246 -10.56 11.26 -1.34
C GLY A 246 -10.29 11.85 0.05
N ILE A 247 -10.65 11.13 1.11
CA ILE A 247 -10.31 11.49 2.49
C ILE A 247 -8.82 11.23 2.69
N VAL A 248 -8.09 12.16 3.33
CA VAL A 248 -6.68 11.95 3.65
C VAL A 248 -6.55 10.70 4.54
N PRO A 249 -5.86 9.64 4.09
CA PRO A 249 -5.69 8.46 4.91
C PRO A 249 -4.69 8.71 6.04
N PHE A 250 -4.58 7.75 6.95
CA PHE A 250 -3.66 7.82 8.07
C PHE A 250 -3.17 6.43 8.48
N ILE A 251 -2.06 6.40 9.22
CA ILE A 251 -1.48 5.20 9.80
C ILE A 251 -1.52 5.37 11.31
N ILE A 252 -2.20 4.47 12.02
CA ILE A 252 -2.11 4.43 13.48
C ILE A 252 -0.71 3.94 13.83
N ASP A 253 0.08 4.76 14.49
CA ASP A 253 1.41 4.38 14.95
C ASP A 253 1.36 3.70 16.33
N ASP A 254 2.43 2.97 16.67
CA ASP A 254 2.51 2.23 17.94
C ASP A 254 2.45 3.15 19.18
N ARG A 255 2.95 4.39 19.09
CA ARG A 255 2.91 5.37 20.18
C ARG A 255 1.48 5.74 20.58
N HIS A 256 0.55 5.71 19.62
CA HIS A 256 -0.86 6.07 19.83
C HIS A 256 -1.78 4.86 20.00
N LYS A 257 -1.23 3.64 20.05
CA LYS A 257 -1.96 2.38 20.23
C LYS A 257 -2.98 2.41 21.36
N LEU A 258 -2.59 2.92 22.53
CA LEU A 258 -3.48 2.96 23.70
C LEU A 258 -4.64 3.96 23.51
N PHE A 259 -4.41 5.08 22.85
CA PHE A 259 -5.45 6.06 22.53
C PHE A 259 -6.41 5.48 21.50
N TYR A 260 -5.88 4.80 20.49
CA TYR A 260 -6.68 4.10 19.48
C TYR A 260 -7.59 3.03 20.11
N TYR A 261 -7.07 2.15 20.95
CA TYR A 261 -7.88 1.13 21.63
C TYR A 261 -8.93 1.73 22.56
N ARG A 262 -8.58 2.80 23.30
CA ARG A 262 -9.56 3.54 24.09
C ARG A 262 -10.66 4.12 23.19
N GLY A 263 -10.29 4.67 22.06
CA GLY A 263 -11.21 5.23 21.09
C GLY A 263 -12.19 4.20 20.54
N LEU A 264 -11.72 3.00 20.15
CA LEU A 264 -12.56 1.89 19.71
C LEU A 264 -13.56 1.47 20.80
N LYS A 265 -13.10 1.34 22.04
CA LYS A 265 -13.93 0.95 23.19
C LYS A 265 -15.03 1.98 23.48
N GLU A 266 -14.67 3.25 23.48
CA GLU A 266 -15.54 4.35 23.92
C GLU A 266 -16.36 4.98 22.78
N TRP A 267 -16.25 4.50 21.55
CA TRP A 267 -16.87 5.10 20.36
C TRP A 267 -18.36 5.43 20.53
N GLY A 268 -19.15 4.53 21.09
CA GLY A 268 -20.58 4.75 21.31
C GLY A 268 -20.94 5.78 22.39
N ARG A 269 -19.96 6.17 23.23
CA ARG A 269 -20.13 7.13 24.34
C ARG A 269 -19.38 8.44 24.11
N MET A 270 -18.12 8.35 23.66
CA MET A 270 -17.20 9.46 23.46
C MET A 270 -16.46 9.31 22.12
N PRO A 271 -17.14 9.53 20.98
CA PRO A 271 -16.53 9.35 19.65
C PRO A 271 -15.26 10.19 19.44
N GLY A 272 -15.18 11.35 20.11
CA GLY A 272 -14.02 12.24 20.03
C GLY A 272 -12.69 11.55 20.34
N TYR A 273 -12.65 10.55 21.22
CA TYR A 273 -11.38 9.86 21.52
C TYR A 273 -10.77 9.17 20.30
N LEU A 274 -11.57 8.48 19.48
CA LEU A 274 -11.06 7.87 18.27
C LEU A 274 -10.85 8.92 17.18
N ARG A 275 -11.81 9.83 17.00
CA ARG A 275 -11.74 10.87 15.97
C ARG A 275 -10.49 11.72 16.14
N ASP A 276 -10.24 12.26 17.35
CA ASP A 276 -9.09 13.12 17.61
C ASP A 276 -7.76 12.37 17.39
N THR A 277 -7.69 11.09 17.78
CA THR A 277 -6.52 10.24 17.48
C THR A 277 -6.31 10.10 15.98
N CYS A 278 -7.38 9.82 15.22
CA CYS A 278 -7.28 9.65 13.76
C CYS A 278 -6.96 10.97 13.04
N LEU A 279 -7.51 12.10 13.50
CA LEU A 279 -7.19 13.42 12.95
C LEU A 279 -5.72 13.79 13.19
N LEU A 280 -5.18 13.50 14.37
CA LEU A 280 -3.75 13.68 14.64
C LEU A 280 -2.89 12.85 13.67
N MET A 281 -3.26 11.59 13.44
CA MET A 281 -2.54 10.74 12.48
C MET A 281 -2.72 11.22 11.04
N GLN A 282 -3.86 11.84 10.69
CA GLN A 282 -4.03 12.50 9.39
C GLN A 282 -3.09 13.69 9.22
N ASP A 283 -2.90 14.49 10.26
CA ASP A 283 -1.98 15.64 10.18
C ASP A 283 -0.53 15.18 10.01
N ASP A 284 -0.12 14.11 10.68
CA ASP A 284 1.18 13.47 10.43
C ASP A 284 1.29 12.97 8.98
N PHE A 285 0.22 12.39 8.42
CA PHE A 285 0.22 11.90 7.06
C PHE A 285 0.19 13.04 6.02
N LYS A 286 -0.49 14.17 6.30
CA LYS A 286 -0.45 15.38 5.48
C LYS A 286 0.98 15.91 5.34
N ALA A 287 1.75 15.92 6.43
CA ALA A 287 3.17 16.30 6.38
C ALA A 287 3.98 15.39 5.42
N VAL A 288 3.63 14.10 5.34
CA VAL A 288 4.23 13.19 4.36
C VAL A 288 3.78 13.54 2.93
N LEU A 289 2.49 13.84 2.72
CA LEU A 289 1.98 14.27 1.41
C LEU A 289 2.67 15.53 0.92
N ASP A 290 2.83 16.53 1.79
CA ASP A 290 3.54 17.79 1.52
C ASP A 290 4.99 17.54 1.11
N TYR A 291 5.70 16.66 1.82
CA TYR A 291 7.07 16.29 1.47
C TYR A 291 7.18 15.69 0.05
N PHE A 292 6.20 14.91 -0.38
CA PHE A 292 6.17 14.32 -1.73
C PHE A 292 5.47 15.19 -2.78
N GLY A 293 4.99 16.38 -2.41
CA GLY A 293 4.29 17.30 -3.32
C GLY A 293 2.98 16.74 -3.85
N ILE A 294 2.21 16.05 -2.98
CA ILE A 294 0.91 15.46 -3.29
C ILE A 294 -0.20 16.38 -2.82
N GLU A 295 -1.15 16.65 -3.69
CA GLU A 295 -2.29 17.52 -3.42
C GLU A 295 -3.40 16.73 -2.69
N TYR A 296 -4.01 17.35 -1.70
CA TYR A 296 -5.17 16.85 -0.96
C TYR A 296 -6.14 18.01 -0.66
N GLU A 297 -7.40 17.69 -0.49
CA GLU A 297 -8.39 18.65 -0.05
C GLU A 297 -8.23 18.91 1.47
N ALA A 298 -8.30 20.17 1.86
CA ALA A 298 -8.03 20.63 3.22
C ALA A 298 -9.22 20.34 4.17
#